data_0ec0c81f711f280d8de575c140b0e280
#
_entry.id   0ec0c81f711f280d8de575c140b0e280
#
_cell.length_a   1.000
_cell.length_b   1.000
_cell.length_c   1.000
_cell.angle_alpha   90.00
_cell.angle_beta   90.00
_cell.angle_gamma   90.00
#
_symmetry.space_group_name_H-M   'P 1'
#
loop_
_entity.id
_entity.type
_entity.pdbx_description
1 polymer ?
#
loop_
_entity_poly.entity_id
_entity_poly.type
_entity_poly.pdbx_seq_one_letter_code
_entity_poly.pdbx_strand_id
1 'polypeptide(L)'
;MGIQENLEKLNFTKLEAQIYLALLGQEPMSAYQLAKKIEIARSSIYNALEHMLEKGMVEMVPSDTALYAAQPPQVLLGKLHFEMTTAIRESEKQLKEYQKSRRKDIHFVFRGYETFLFKAKALLGEARKQVYLNADF
;
A
#
# COMPACT_ATOMS: atom_id res chain seq x y z
N MET A 1 9.25 -14.95 3.83
CA MET A 1 9.02 -13.95 2.77
C MET A 1 10.15 -12.96 2.71
N GLY A 2 10.62 -12.66 1.50
CA GLY A 2 11.67 -11.69 1.32
C GLY A 2 11.19 -10.24 1.45
N ILE A 3 12.15 -9.34 1.62
CA ILE A 3 11.87 -7.91 1.77
C ILE A 3 11.15 -7.34 0.53
N GLN A 4 11.55 -7.77 -0.66
CA GLN A 4 10.95 -7.30 -1.90
C GLN A 4 9.46 -7.71 -2.00
N GLU A 5 9.15 -8.94 -1.62
CA GLU A 5 7.77 -9.44 -1.62
C GLU A 5 6.89 -8.65 -0.66
N ASN A 6 7.42 -8.29 0.50
CA ASN A 6 6.69 -7.48 1.47
C ASN A 6 6.41 -6.07 0.93
N LEU A 7 7.38 -5.47 0.24
CA LEU A 7 7.17 -4.17 -0.39
C LEU A 7 6.10 -4.23 -1.48
N GLU A 8 6.08 -5.31 -2.26
CA GLU A 8 5.03 -5.51 -3.27
C GLU A 8 3.64 -5.57 -2.65
N LYS A 9 3.50 -6.13 -1.45
CA LYS A 9 2.24 -6.11 -0.71
C LYS A 9 1.83 -4.71 -0.28
N LEU A 10 2.78 -3.79 -0.17
CA LEU A 10 2.53 -2.40 0.18
C LEU A 10 2.31 -1.51 -1.05
N ASN A 11 1.94 -2.12 -2.17
CA ASN A 11 1.63 -1.43 -3.41
C ASN A 11 2.85 -0.89 -4.18
N PHE A 12 4.02 -1.46 -3.92
CA PHE A 12 5.19 -1.25 -4.77
C PHE A 12 5.08 -2.19 -5.96
N THR A 13 5.40 -1.70 -7.16
CA THR A 13 5.67 -2.61 -8.26
C THR A 13 7.01 -3.30 -8.01
N LYS A 14 7.28 -4.38 -8.74
CA LYS A 14 8.55 -5.09 -8.61
C LYS A 14 9.74 -4.16 -8.85
N LEU A 15 9.67 -3.33 -9.89
CA LEU A 15 10.72 -2.38 -10.22
C LEU A 15 10.85 -1.29 -9.16
N GLU A 16 9.74 -0.77 -8.66
CA GLU A 16 9.75 0.23 -7.59
C GLU A 16 10.43 -0.30 -6.32
N ALA A 17 10.15 -1.55 -5.97
CA ALA A 17 10.80 -2.18 -4.83
C ALA A 17 12.31 -2.30 -5.05
N GLN A 18 12.73 -2.69 -6.26
CA GLN A 18 14.15 -2.77 -6.61
C GLN A 18 14.84 -1.42 -6.51
N ILE A 19 14.21 -0.37 -7.02
CA ILE A 19 14.76 0.99 -6.98
C ILE A 19 14.87 1.48 -5.52
N TYR A 20 13.82 1.29 -4.74
CA TYR A 20 13.81 1.72 -3.35
C TYR A 20 14.93 1.06 -2.56
N LEU A 21 15.10 -0.25 -2.71
CA LEU A 21 16.15 -0.99 -2.02
C LEU A 21 17.54 -0.60 -2.51
N ALA A 22 17.69 -0.25 -3.79
CA ALA A 22 18.96 0.20 -4.34
C ALA A 22 19.35 1.58 -3.78
N LEU A 23 18.38 2.44 -3.48
CA LEU A 23 18.62 3.77 -2.95
C LEU A 23 18.78 3.81 -1.44
N LEU A 24 18.16 2.86 -0.74
CA LEU A 24 18.10 2.88 0.72
C LEU A 24 19.50 2.72 1.32
N GLY A 25 19.86 3.64 2.21
CA GLY A 25 21.16 3.62 2.88
C GLY A 25 22.33 4.03 2.00
N GLN A 26 22.06 4.58 0.81
CA GLN A 26 23.08 5.01 -0.13
C GLN A 26 23.03 6.52 -0.32
N GLU A 27 24.13 7.07 -0.88
CA GLU A 27 24.12 8.45 -1.34
C GLU A 27 23.09 8.62 -2.46
N PRO A 28 22.49 9.81 -2.61
CA PRO A 28 21.53 10.02 -3.72
C PRO A 28 22.14 9.67 -5.07
N MET A 29 21.33 9.07 -5.95
CA MET A 29 21.76 8.62 -7.26
C MET A 29 20.93 9.26 -8.36
N SER A 30 21.56 9.45 -9.53
CA SER A 30 20.84 9.83 -10.74
C SER A 30 20.12 8.61 -11.33
N ALA A 31 19.14 8.86 -12.21
CA ALA A 31 18.47 7.78 -12.93
C ALA A 31 19.46 6.96 -13.75
N TYR A 32 20.48 7.60 -14.30
CA TYR A 32 21.54 6.90 -15.06
C TYR A 32 22.29 5.91 -14.16
N GLN A 33 22.68 6.35 -12.97
CA GLN A 33 23.38 5.49 -12.01
C GLN A 33 22.53 4.31 -11.57
N LEU A 34 21.24 4.55 -11.33
CA LEU A 34 20.29 3.51 -10.97
C LEU A 34 20.12 2.49 -12.09
N ALA A 35 19.97 2.98 -13.34
CA ALA A 35 19.81 2.11 -14.50
C ALA A 35 21.01 1.17 -14.65
N LYS A 36 22.21 1.69 -14.41
CA LYS A 36 23.43 0.88 -14.45
C LYS A 36 23.48 -0.13 -13.31
N LYS A 37 23.14 0.30 -12.11
CA LYS A 37 23.25 -0.51 -10.90
C LYS A 37 22.31 -1.72 -10.94
N ILE A 38 21.07 -1.53 -11.37
CA ILE A 38 20.08 -2.61 -11.41
C ILE A 38 19.85 -3.19 -12.79
N GLU A 39 20.62 -2.73 -13.78
CA GLU A 39 20.63 -3.26 -15.17
C GLU A 39 19.24 -3.22 -15.82
N ILE A 40 18.58 -2.06 -15.72
CA ILE A 40 17.25 -1.81 -16.28
C ILE A 40 17.35 -0.60 -17.22
N ALA A 41 16.56 -0.60 -18.27
CA ALA A 41 16.55 0.50 -19.25
C ALA A 41 16.22 1.84 -18.59
N ARG A 42 16.92 2.91 -19.00
CA ARG A 42 16.75 4.26 -18.44
C ARG A 42 15.31 4.75 -18.51
N SER A 43 14.62 4.47 -19.62
CA SER A 43 13.23 4.88 -19.80
C SER A 43 12.31 4.27 -18.72
N SER A 44 12.52 3.01 -18.40
CA SER A 44 11.75 2.32 -17.34
C SER A 44 12.06 2.90 -15.98
N ILE A 45 13.33 3.25 -15.72
CA ILE A 45 13.74 3.88 -14.45
C ILE A 45 13.07 5.26 -14.30
N TYR A 46 13.08 6.08 -15.34
CA TYR A 46 12.45 7.40 -15.29
C TYR A 46 10.95 7.31 -15.02
N ASN A 47 10.25 6.39 -15.70
CA ASN A 47 8.83 6.19 -15.48
C ASN A 47 8.53 5.73 -14.05
N ALA A 48 9.32 4.79 -13.55
CA ALA A 48 9.15 4.30 -12.18
C ALA A 48 9.42 5.40 -11.14
N LEU A 49 10.49 6.17 -11.33
CA LEU A 49 10.84 7.27 -10.41
C LEU A 49 9.75 8.34 -10.37
N GLU A 50 9.14 8.65 -11.51
CA GLU A 50 8.04 9.61 -11.56
C GLU A 50 6.87 9.16 -10.69
N HIS A 51 6.48 7.89 -10.81
CA HIS A 51 5.43 7.32 -9.97
C HIS A 51 5.83 7.26 -8.50
N MET A 52 7.08 6.93 -8.23
CA MET A 52 7.59 6.86 -6.86
C MET A 52 7.62 8.21 -6.18
N LEU A 53 7.92 9.28 -6.93
CA LEU A 53 7.86 10.66 -6.42
C LEU A 53 6.42 11.02 -6.03
N GLU A 54 5.45 10.68 -6.89
CA GLU A 54 4.04 10.93 -6.62
C GLU A 54 3.56 10.17 -5.39
N LYS A 55 4.02 8.94 -5.22
CA LYS A 55 3.66 8.09 -4.08
C LYS A 55 4.43 8.43 -2.79
N GLY A 56 5.45 9.28 -2.88
CA GLY A 56 6.26 9.64 -1.72
C GLY A 56 7.25 8.57 -1.29
N MET A 57 7.62 7.68 -2.18
CA MET A 57 8.59 6.60 -1.90
C MET A 57 10.03 7.09 -2.00
N VAL A 58 10.27 8.07 -2.85
CA VAL A 58 11.57 8.70 -3.03
C VAL A 58 11.41 10.22 -3.03
N GLU A 59 12.51 10.92 -2.81
CA GLU A 59 12.56 12.38 -2.96
C GLU A 59 13.64 12.75 -3.97
N MET A 60 13.47 13.90 -4.60
CA MET A 60 14.43 14.43 -5.55
C MET A 60 15.32 15.43 -4.83
N VAL A 61 16.62 15.23 -4.97
CA VAL A 61 17.63 16.17 -4.42
C VAL A 61 18.07 17.07 -5.56
N PRO A 62 17.88 18.40 -5.45
CA PRO A 62 18.30 19.32 -6.49
C PRO A 62 19.81 19.29 -6.71
N SER A 63 20.22 19.18 -7.96
CA SER A 63 21.62 19.15 -8.39
C SER A 63 21.66 19.49 -9.88
N ASP A 64 22.86 19.62 -10.43
CA ASP A 64 23.04 19.80 -11.89
C ASP A 64 22.33 18.70 -12.66
N THR A 65 22.40 17.48 -12.16
CA THR A 65 21.61 16.35 -12.61
C THR A 65 20.66 15.97 -11.49
N ALA A 66 19.41 15.65 -11.80
CA ALA A 66 18.46 15.23 -10.77
C ALA A 66 18.96 13.96 -10.06
N LEU A 67 19.05 14.04 -8.74
CA LEU A 67 19.42 12.92 -7.89
C LEU A 67 18.21 12.48 -7.08
N TYR A 68 18.16 11.19 -6.76
CA TYR A 68 17.04 10.60 -6.05
C TYR A 68 17.53 9.89 -4.79
N ALA A 69 16.76 10.01 -3.73
CA ALA A 69 17.04 9.37 -2.45
C ALA A 69 15.78 8.65 -1.97
N ALA A 70 15.97 7.51 -1.32
CA ALA A 70 14.85 6.80 -0.72
C ALA A 70 14.30 7.59 0.47
N GLN A 71 12.97 7.70 0.58
CA GLN A 71 12.36 8.23 1.80
C GLN A 71 12.75 7.32 2.97
N PRO A 72 13.03 7.88 4.15
CA PRO A 72 13.30 7.04 5.32
C PRO A 72 12.15 6.06 5.56
N PRO A 73 12.46 4.79 5.87
CA PRO A 73 11.41 3.78 6.06
C PRO A 73 10.32 4.18 7.05
N GLN A 74 10.68 4.82 8.14
CA GLN A 74 9.71 5.24 9.16
C GLN A 74 8.72 6.25 8.59
N VAL A 75 9.21 7.20 7.78
CA VAL A 75 8.37 8.22 7.14
C VAL A 75 7.44 7.57 6.11
N LEU A 76 8.01 6.73 5.25
CA LEU A 76 7.25 6.04 4.20
C LEU A 76 6.18 5.12 4.80
N LEU A 77 6.57 4.27 5.74
CA LEU A 77 5.63 3.31 6.33
C LEU A 77 4.55 4.00 7.16
N GLY A 78 4.91 5.08 7.86
CA GLY A 78 3.94 5.88 8.59
C GLY A 78 2.90 6.50 7.68
N LYS A 79 3.33 7.03 6.54
CA LYS A 79 2.43 7.60 5.53
C LYS A 79 1.50 6.55 4.95
N LEU A 80 2.04 5.38 4.58
CA LEU A 80 1.25 4.27 4.04
C LEU A 80 0.22 3.79 5.07
N HIS A 81 0.62 3.66 6.32
CA HIS A 81 -0.28 3.25 7.39
C HIS A 81 -1.43 4.24 7.56
N PHE A 82 -1.11 5.53 7.57
CA PHE A 82 -2.13 6.58 7.70
C PHE A 82 -3.10 6.58 6.54
N GLU A 83 -2.59 6.51 5.31
CA GLU A 83 -3.43 6.50 4.11
C GLU A 83 -4.34 5.28 4.07
N MET A 84 -3.80 4.10 4.41
CA MET A 84 -4.59 2.86 4.43
C MET A 84 -5.66 2.90 5.52
N THR A 85 -5.31 3.36 6.71
CA THR A 85 -6.26 3.47 7.82
C THR A 85 -7.40 4.43 7.48
N THR A 86 -7.08 5.56 6.86
CA THR A 86 -8.07 6.54 6.42
C THR A 86 -8.99 5.95 5.35
N ALA A 87 -8.41 5.28 4.35
CA ALA A 87 -9.18 4.65 3.28
C ALA A 87 -10.13 3.57 3.82
N ILE A 88 -9.66 2.78 4.76
CA ILE A 88 -10.49 1.73 5.40
C ILE A 88 -11.66 2.37 6.14
N ARG A 89 -11.40 3.41 6.93
CA ARG A 89 -12.42 4.10 7.72
C ARG A 89 -13.50 4.73 6.81
N GLU A 90 -13.08 5.40 5.77
CA GLU A 90 -14.01 6.00 4.82
C GLU A 90 -14.79 4.95 4.05
N SER A 91 -14.12 3.86 3.67
CA SER A 91 -14.77 2.74 2.98
C SER A 91 -15.83 2.08 3.86
N GLU A 92 -15.58 1.93 5.15
CA GLU A 92 -16.59 1.39 6.09
C GLU A 92 -17.87 2.22 6.07
N LYS A 93 -17.73 3.53 6.12
CA LYS A 93 -18.88 4.45 6.06
C LYS A 93 -19.64 4.31 4.75
N GLN A 94 -18.92 4.39 3.64
CA GLN A 94 -19.50 4.34 2.32
C GLN A 94 -20.18 3.02 2.04
N LEU A 95 -19.55 1.92 2.45
CA LEU A 95 -20.10 0.58 2.25
C LEU A 95 -21.35 0.34 3.09
N LYS A 96 -21.40 0.87 4.31
CA LYS A 96 -22.58 0.79 5.14
C LYS A 96 -23.76 1.53 4.52
N GLU A 97 -23.53 2.72 4.01
CA GLU A 97 -24.55 3.51 3.34
C GLU A 97 -25.04 2.84 2.05
N TYR A 98 -24.10 2.32 1.27
CA TYR A 98 -24.41 1.58 0.04
C TYR A 98 -25.25 0.35 0.34
N GLN A 99 -24.89 -0.40 1.37
CA GLN A 99 -25.60 -1.60 1.81
C GLN A 99 -27.04 -1.26 2.24
N LYS A 100 -27.23 -0.19 3.01
CA LYS A 100 -28.56 0.28 3.41
C LYS A 100 -29.44 0.65 2.22
N SER A 101 -28.87 1.32 1.22
CA SER A 101 -29.55 1.66 0.00
C SER A 101 -30.03 0.42 -0.74
N ARG A 102 -29.18 -0.59 -0.86
CA ARG A 102 -29.50 -1.86 -1.51
C ARG A 102 -30.52 -2.69 -0.76
N ARG A 103 -30.53 -2.62 0.58
CA ARG A 103 -31.50 -3.35 1.41
C ARG A 103 -32.95 -3.00 1.10
N LYS A 104 -33.23 -1.75 0.77
CA LYS A 104 -34.58 -1.30 0.44
C LYS A 104 -35.12 -1.97 -0.82
N ASP A 105 -34.26 -2.34 -1.74
CA ASP A 105 -34.62 -2.93 -3.04
C ASP A 105 -34.87 -4.43 -2.97
N ILE A 106 -34.31 -5.14 -1.97
CA ILE A 106 -34.39 -6.61 -1.87
C ILE A 106 -35.02 -7.08 -0.56
N HIS A 107 -35.96 -6.32 -0.05
CA HIS A 107 -36.56 -6.49 1.25
C HIS A 107 -37.17 -7.89 1.50
N PHE A 108 -37.77 -8.52 0.49
CA PHE A 108 -38.43 -9.82 0.65
C PHE A 108 -37.47 -11.03 0.65
N VAL A 109 -36.25 -10.89 0.09
CA VAL A 109 -35.23 -11.96 0.06
C VAL A 109 -34.38 -11.93 1.34
N PHE A 110 -34.63 -10.99 2.18
CA PHE A 110 -33.75 -10.54 3.23
C PHE A 110 -33.64 -11.47 4.45
N ARG A 111 -34.70 -12.22 4.77
CA ARG A 111 -34.73 -13.03 6.01
C ARG A 111 -33.64 -14.09 6.10
N GLY A 112 -33.47 -14.87 5.02
CA GLY A 112 -32.40 -15.87 4.98
C GLY A 112 -31.02 -15.26 4.95
N TYR A 113 -30.92 -14.10 4.29
CA TYR A 113 -29.65 -13.37 4.15
C TYR A 113 -29.22 -12.73 5.48
N GLU A 114 -30.17 -12.25 6.28
CA GLU A 114 -29.85 -11.71 7.62
C GLU A 114 -29.22 -12.78 8.52
N THR A 115 -29.77 -13.97 8.50
CA THR A 115 -29.22 -15.09 9.27
C THR A 115 -27.80 -15.39 8.85
N PHE A 116 -27.55 -15.42 7.53
CA PHE A 116 -26.22 -15.63 6.99
C PHE A 116 -25.24 -14.53 7.44
N LEU A 117 -25.63 -13.26 7.34
CA LEU A 117 -24.79 -12.14 7.76
C LEU A 117 -24.48 -12.18 9.25
N PHE A 118 -25.43 -12.54 10.07
CA PHE A 118 -25.22 -12.66 11.50
C PHE A 118 -24.15 -13.71 11.83
N LYS A 119 -24.23 -14.87 11.19
CA LYS A 119 -23.22 -15.91 11.36
C LYS A 119 -21.86 -15.49 10.85
N ALA A 120 -21.81 -14.81 9.72
CA ALA A 120 -20.56 -14.31 9.15
C ALA A 120 -19.90 -13.29 10.07
N LYS A 121 -20.68 -12.38 10.67
CA LYS A 121 -20.17 -11.41 11.63
C LYS A 121 -19.60 -12.06 12.88
N ALA A 122 -20.23 -13.10 13.38
CA ALA A 122 -19.74 -13.84 14.54
C ALA A 122 -18.38 -14.49 14.23
N LEU A 123 -18.26 -15.13 13.07
CA LEU A 123 -17.00 -15.74 12.62
C LEU A 123 -15.89 -14.71 12.41
N LEU A 124 -16.21 -13.58 11.80
CA LEU A 124 -15.25 -12.49 11.59
C LEU A 124 -14.81 -11.86 12.92
N GLY A 125 -15.73 -11.76 13.88
CA GLY A 125 -15.41 -11.27 15.23
C GLY A 125 -14.40 -12.15 15.93
N GLU A 126 -14.54 -13.45 15.84
CA GLU A 126 -13.58 -14.41 16.38
C GLU A 126 -12.25 -14.36 15.67
N ALA A 127 -12.26 -14.28 14.35
CA ALA A 127 -11.06 -14.13 13.56
C ALA A 127 -10.28 -12.85 13.92
N ARG A 128 -10.98 -11.75 14.14
CA ARG A 128 -10.37 -10.50 14.59
C ARG A 128 -9.71 -10.62 15.95
N LYS A 129 -10.34 -11.29 16.88
CA LYS A 129 -9.76 -11.54 18.21
C LYS A 129 -8.48 -12.34 18.12
N GLN A 130 -8.44 -13.36 17.29
CA GLN A 130 -7.23 -14.17 17.08
C GLN A 130 -6.10 -13.36 16.45
N VAL A 131 -6.40 -12.51 15.49
CA VAL A 131 -5.42 -11.64 14.85
C VAL A 131 -4.84 -10.64 15.85
N TYR A 132 -5.68 -10.05 16.72
CA TYR A 132 -5.20 -9.13 17.75
C TYR A 132 -4.29 -9.82 18.77
N LEU A 133 -4.62 -11.05 19.18
CA LEU A 133 -3.79 -11.82 20.09
C LEU A 133 -2.42 -12.15 19.49
N ASN A 134 -2.36 -12.37 18.17
CA ASN A 134 -1.12 -12.66 17.46
C ASN A 134 -0.30 -11.41 17.12
N ALA A 135 -0.91 -10.25 17.14
CA ALA A 135 -0.26 -8.99 16.77
C ALA A 135 0.45 -8.29 17.93
N ASP A 136 0.30 -8.78 19.16
CA ASP A 136 0.90 -8.20 20.37
C ASP A 136 2.30 -8.72 20.65
N PHE A 137 3.05 -9.10 19.64
CA PHE A 137 4.42 -9.60 19.78
C PHE A 137 5.45 -8.53 19.55
#